data_505dde28c94f9c40a7250e7b304ae21d
#
_entry.id   505dde28c94f9c40a7250e7b304ae21d
#
_cell.length_a   1.000
_cell.length_b   1.000
_cell.length_c   1.000
_cell.angle_alpha   90.00
_cell.angle_beta   90.00
_cell.angle_gamma   90.00
#
_symmetry.space_group_name_H-M   'P 1'
#
loop_
_entity.id
_entity.type
_entity.pdbx_description
1 polymer ?
#
loop_
_entity_poly.entity_id
_entity_poly.type
_entity_poly.pdbx_seq_one_letter_code
_entity_poly.pdbx_strand_id
1 'polypeptide(L)'
;MAAALAFQENSLYNKKQYARFGPGGTAFAARIVKGLNFLANQKKMVNDITSMDVDFSKWYTDIVKKAELMDYSSVKGCMIIEPYGYAIWENIQHELDDRFKATGHQNVYMPLFIPESLLQKEKDHVKGFAPEVAWVTEGGSEKLSERLCVRPTSEILFCEHYQKIINSYRDLPKLYNQWCSVMRWE
;
A
#
# COMPACT_ATOMS: atom_id res chain seq x y z
N MET A 1 20.18 -2.69 -26.75
CA MET A 1 20.13 -1.32 -27.30
C MET A 1 18.92 -0.51 -26.81
N ALA A 2 17.72 -1.08 -26.71
CA ALA A 2 16.53 -0.35 -26.21
C ALA A 2 16.60 0.11 -24.73
N ALA A 3 17.23 -0.65 -23.85
CA ALA A 3 17.36 -0.30 -22.43
C ALA A 3 18.30 0.90 -22.17
N ALA A 4 19.28 1.11 -23.03
CA ALA A 4 20.20 2.25 -22.92
C ALA A 4 19.55 3.58 -23.34
N LEU A 5 18.62 3.55 -24.28
CA LEU A 5 17.86 4.73 -24.72
C LEU A 5 16.83 5.16 -23.70
N ALA A 6 16.14 4.21 -23.03
CA ALA A 6 15.19 4.53 -21.94
C ALA A 6 15.89 5.17 -20.71
N PHE A 7 17.13 4.78 -20.44
CA PHE A 7 17.93 5.37 -19.36
C PHE A 7 18.37 6.80 -19.69
N GLN A 8 18.58 7.11 -20.97
CA GLN A 8 18.98 8.44 -21.42
C GLN A 8 17.81 9.43 -21.43
N GLU A 9 16.61 9.00 -21.76
CA GLU A 9 15.39 9.84 -21.73
C GLU A 9 14.93 10.15 -20.31
N ASN A 10 15.02 9.21 -19.37
CA ASN A 10 14.75 9.45 -17.95
C ASN A 10 15.73 10.45 -17.31
N SER A 11 16.99 10.45 -17.76
CA SER A 11 17.99 11.43 -17.33
C SER A 11 17.66 12.87 -17.79
N LEU A 12 17.03 13.04 -18.96
CA LEU A 12 16.62 14.34 -19.49
C LEU A 12 15.32 14.86 -18.85
N TYR A 13 14.39 13.97 -18.51
CA TYR A 13 13.16 14.31 -17.79
C TYR A 13 13.47 14.80 -16.37
N ASN A 14 14.37 14.14 -15.68
CA ASN A 14 14.86 14.57 -14.37
C ASN A 14 15.60 15.92 -14.43
N LYS A 15 16.43 16.18 -15.42
CA LYS A 15 17.14 17.46 -15.54
C LYS A 15 16.21 18.67 -15.70
N LYS A 16 15.05 18.52 -16.35
CA LYS A 16 14.07 19.62 -16.51
C LYS A 16 13.29 19.92 -15.23
N GLN A 17 13.04 18.94 -14.37
CA GLN A 17 12.41 19.17 -13.06
C GLN A 17 13.36 19.88 -12.07
N TYR A 18 14.65 19.56 -12.10
CA TYR A 18 15.63 20.15 -11.19
C TYR A 18 16.00 21.61 -11.53
N ALA A 19 15.75 22.07 -12.75
CA ALA A 19 15.97 23.46 -13.14
C ALA A 19 15.01 24.47 -12.47
N ARG A 20 14.01 24.02 -11.72
CA ARG A 20 13.08 24.88 -10.95
C ARG A 20 13.57 25.30 -9.57
N PHE A 21 14.68 24.73 -9.10
CA PHE A 21 15.26 25.07 -7.80
C PHE A 21 16.50 25.95 -8.03
N GLY A 22 16.54 27.12 -7.38
CA GLY A 22 17.65 28.08 -7.47
C GLY A 22 19.02 27.49 -7.04
N PRO A 23 20.09 28.25 -7.09
CA PRO A 23 21.47 27.74 -6.98
C PRO A 23 21.82 26.95 -5.72
N GLY A 24 21.03 27.07 -4.64
CA GLY A 24 21.15 26.21 -3.44
C GLY A 24 20.54 24.81 -3.57
N GLY A 25 19.54 24.63 -4.48
CA GLY A 25 18.88 23.35 -4.71
C GLY A 25 19.71 22.33 -5.48
N THR A 26 20.61 22.80 -6.34
CA THR A 26 21.46 21.94 -7.16
C THR A 26 22.53 21.19 -6.34
N ALA A 27 23.09 21.82 -5.28
CA ALA A 27 24.07 21.17 -4.40
C ALA A 27 23.40 20.10 -3.52
N PHE A 28 22.17 20.35 -3.03
CA PHE A 28 21.41 19.39 -2.24
C PHE A 28 20.96 18.20 -3.09
N ALA A 29 20.42 18.46 -4.29
CA ALA A 29 20.03 17.41 -5.23
C ALA A 29 21.22 16.56 -5.68
N ALA A 30 22.37 17.16 -5.96
CA ALA A 30 23.61 16.45 -6.29
C ALA A 30 24.12 15.58 -5.12
N ARG A 31 23.89 16.00 -3.88
CA ARG A 31 24.27 15.23 -2.68
C ARG A 31 23.34 14.03 -2.45
N ILE A 32 22.04 14.19 -2.73
CA ILE A 32 21.07 13.10 -2.72
C ILE A 32 21.40 12.08 -3.81
N VAL A 33 21.66 12.53 -5.04
CA VAL A 33 22.01 11.64 -6.16
C VAL A 33 23.32 10.90 -5.90
N LYS A 34 24.33 11.56 -5.32
CA LYS A 34 25.58 10.89 -4.90
C LYS A 34 25.34 9.89 -3.77
N GLY A 35 24.49 10.21 -2.79
CA GLY A 35 24.09 9.31 -1.72
C GLY A 35 23.32 8.10 -2.24
N LEU A 36 22.40 8.30 -3.16
CA LEU A 36 21.64 7.23 -3.82
C LEU A 36 22.53 6.34 -4.69
N ASN A 37 23.48 6.92 -5.44
CA ASN A 37 24.45 6.14 -6.22
C ASN A 37 25.45 5.37 -5.33
N PHE A 38 25.82 5.93 -4.17
CA PHE A 38 26.64 5.22 -3.20
C PHE A 38 25.88 4.03 -2.58
N LEU A 39 24.61 4.21 -2.23
CA LEU A 39 23.75 3.15 -1.72
C LEU A 39 23.43 2.10 -2.80
N ALA A 40 23.22 2.51 -4.04
CA ALA A 40 23.01 1.60 -5.17
C ALA A 40 24.23 0.71 -5.45
N ASN A 41 25.44 1.25 -5.33
CA ASN A 41 26.69 0.45 -5.48
C ASN A 41 26.96 -0.50 -4.31
N GLN A 42 26.28 -0.34 -3.17
CA GLN A 42 26.36 -1.28 -2.04
C GLN A 42 25.33 -2.39 -2.09
N LYS A 43 24.32 -2.31 -2.96
CA LYS A 43 23.42 -3.46 -3.22
C LYS A 43 24.28 -4.58 -3.79
N LYS A 44 24.63 -5.54 -2.94
CA LYS A 44 25.15 -6.85 -3.37
C LYS A 44 24.13 -7.39 -4.37
N MET A 45 24.43 -7.36 -5.65
CA MET A 45 23.58 -8.01 -6.66
C MET A 45 23.45 -9.48 -6.23
N VAL A 46 22.23 -9.94 -6.09
CA VAL A 46 21.96 -11.36 -5.92
C VAL A 46 22.42 -12.02 -7.21
N ASN A 47 23.59 -12.66 -7.17
CA ASN A 47 24.23 -13.18 -8.37
C ASN A 47 23.53 -14.41 -8.91
N ASP A 48 22.79 -15.14 -8.04
CA ASP A 48 22.12 -16.37 -8.41
C ASP A 48 20.66 -16.36 -7.96
N ILE A 49 19.75 -16.62 -8.90
CA ILE A 49 18.35 -16.89 -8.61
C ILE A 49 18.25 -18.39 -8.31
N THR A 50 17.65 -18.74 -7.18
CA THR A 50 17.35 -20.14 -6.84
C THR A 50 16.50 -20.77 -7.95
N SER A 51 16.77 -22.02 -8.33
CA SER A 51 15.93 -22.72 -9.31
C SER A 51 14.53 -22.95 -8.75
N MET A 52 13.50 -22.72 -9.57
CA MET A 52 12.11 -22.96 -9.22
C MET A 52 11.84 -24.40 -8.79
N ASP A 53 12.53 -25.36 -9.42
CA ASP A 53 12.40 -26.81 -9.12
C ASP A 53 13.04 -27.21 -7.80
N VAL A 54 13.96 -26.40 -7.27
CA VAL A 54 14.65 -26.65 -6.00
C VAL A 54 13.88 -26.06 -4.82
N ASP A 55 13.46 -24.81 -4.94
CA ASP A 55 12.67 -24.10 -3.93
C ASP A 55 11.86 -22.98 -4.59
N PHE A 56 10.58 -23.24 -4.78
CA PHE A 56 9.66 -22.30 -5.42
C PHE A 56 9.51 -20.99 -4.63
N SER A 57 9.40 -21.07 -3.31
CA SER A 57 9.20 -19.87 -2.47
C SER A 57 10.41 -18.96 -2.52
N LYS A 58 11.61 -19.57 -2.45
CA LYS A 58 12.86 -18.83 -2.55
C LYS A 58 13.08 -18.27 -3.95
N TRP A 59 12.82 -19.04 -5.00
CA TRP A 59 12.84 -18.56 -6.38
C TRP A 59 11.94 -17.35 -6.60
N TYR A 60 10.70 -17.41 -6.11
CA TYR A 60 9.75 -16.29 -6.21
C TYR A 60 10.29 -15.03 -5.52
N THR A 61 10.79 -15.18 -4.30
CA THR A 61 11.36 -14.07 -3.53
C THR A 61 12.61 -13.48 -4.21
N ASP A 62 13.50 -14.32 -4.72
CA ASP A 62 14.72 -13.90 -5.41
C ASP A 62 14.38 -13.10 -6.69
N ILE A 63 13.36 -13.55 -7.47
CA ILE A 63 12.88 -12.82 -8.66
C ILE A 63 12.30 -11.46 -8.31
N VAL A 64 11.39 -11.42 -7.34
CA VAL A 64 10.71 -10.19 -6.94
C VAL A 64 11.71 -9.13 -6.47
N LYS A 65 12.70 -9.54 -5.68
CA LYS A 65 13.77 -8.65 -5.19
C LYS A 65 14.74 -8.24 -6.31
N LYS A 66 15.14 -9.17 -7.16
CA LYS A 66 16.05 -8.88 -8.27
C LYS A 66 15.44 -7.99 -9.33
N ALA A 67 14.12 -8.10 -9.53
CA ALA A 67 13.35 -7.23 -10.42
C ALA A 67 13.01 -5.86 -9.79
N GLU A 68 13.47 -5.60 -8.58
CA GLU A 68 13.20 -4.34 -7.84
C GLU A 68 11.69 -4.04 -7.71
N LEU A 69 10.88 -5.09 -7.49
CA LEU A 69 9.45 -4.95 -7.28
C LEU A 69 9.12 -4.68 -5.82
N MET A 70 9.81 -5.37 -4.90
CA MET A 70 9.62 -5.23 -3.46
C MET A 70 10.93 -5.47 -2.70
N ASP A 71 11.00 -4.92 -1.48
CA ASP A 71 12.03 -5.26 -0.50
C ASP A 71 11.43 -5.43 0.91
N TYR A 72 12.17 -6.02 1.83
CA TYR A 72 11.75 -6.18 3.22
C TYR A 72 11.85 -4.86 3.98
N SER A 73 10.83 -4.57 4.80
CA SER A 73 10.92 -3.49 5.78
C SER A 73 11.50 -3.99 7.10
N SER A 74 11.70 -3.06 8.05
CA SER A 74 12.08 -3.39 9.43
C SER A 74 10.96 -4.06 10.23
N VAL A 75 9.72 -4.01 9.74
CA VAL A 75 8.55 -4.62 10.38
C VAL A 75 8.26 -5.95 9.70
N LYS A 76 8.30 -7.05 10.48
CA LYS A 76 8.00 -8.38 9.96
C LYS A 76 6.61 -8.42 9.30
N GLY A 77 6.54 -9.00 8.11
CA GLY A 77 5.29 -9.10 7.35
C GLY A 77 4.88 -7.83 6.59
N CYS A 78 5.58 -6.71 6.80
CA CYS A 78 5.36 -5.48 6.04
C CYS A 78 6.45 -5.32 4.99
N MET A 79 6.06 -5.20 3.73
CA MET A 79 6.99 -5.08 2.60
C MET A 79 7.04 -3.63 2.11
N ILE A 80 8.19 -3.24 1.59
CA ILE A 80 8.36 -2.01 0.82
C ILE A 80 8.08 -2.37 -0.64
N ILE A 81 7.09 -1.74 -1.24
CA ILE A 81 6.82 -1.88 -2.68
C ILE A 81 7.65 -0.84 -3.40
N GLU A 82 8.57 -1.31 -4.24
CA GLU A 82 9.46 -0.48 -5.04
C GLU A 82 8.71 0.13 -6.25
N PRO A 83 9.27 1.16 -6.92
CA PRO A 83 8.57 1.87 -7.99
C PRO A 83 8.03 0.99 -9.11
N TYR A 84 8.76 -0.06 -9.54
CA TYR A 84 8.28 -0.96 -10.58
C TYR A 84 7.10 -1.82 -10.10
N GLY A 85 7.15 -2.31 -8.86
CA GLY A 85 6.04 -3.04 -8.25
C GLY A 85 4.82 -2.13 -8.06
N TYR A 86 5.04 -0.90 -7.62
CA TYR A 86 3.95 0.07 -7.42
C TYR A 86 3.30 0.48 -8.74
N ALA A 87 4.06 0.64 -9.82
CA ALA A 87 3.51 0.92 -11.14
C ALA A 87 2.57 -0.18 -11.66
N ILE A 88 2.83 -1.46 -11.34
CA ILE A 88 1.91 -2.55 -11.63
C ILE A 88 0.59 -2.36 -10.86
N TRP A 89 0.69 -2.02 -9.58
CA TRP A 89 -0.48 -1.73 -8.74
C TRP A 89 -1.29 -0.53 -9.26
N GLU A 90 -0.64 0.57 -9.63
CA GLU A 90 -1.29 1.76 -10.19
C GLU A 90 -2.08 1.43 -11.46
N ASN A 91 -1.51 0.62 -12.35
CA ASN A 91 -2.19 0.19 -13.57
C ASN A 91 -3.43 -0.67 -13.27
N ILE A 92 -3.32 -1.62 -12.32
CA ILE A 92 -4.45 -2.45 -11.88
C ILE A 92 -5.55 -1.57 -11.27
N GLN A 93 -5.15 -0.65 -10.38
CA GLN A 93 -6.08 0.26 -9.72
C GLN A 93 -6.80 1.15 -10.73
N HIS A 94 -6.07 1.73 -11.70
CA HIS A 94 -6.64 2.60 -12.72
C HIS A 94 -7.69 1.86 -13.58
N GLU A 95 -7.34 0.69 -14.10
CA GLU A 95 -8.25 -0.13 -14.91
C GLU A 95 -9.52 -0.53 -14.16
N LEU A 96 -9.39 -0.95 -12.90
CA LEU A 96 -10.54 -1.35 -12.10
C LEU A 96 -11.38 -0.15 -11.65
N ASP A 97 -10.74 0.96 -11.28
CA ASP A 97 -11.43 2.18 -10.84
C ASP A 97 -12.31 2.77 -11.95
N ASP A 98 -11.80 2.80 -13.18
CA ASP A 98 -12.57 3.25 -14.34
C ASP A 98 -13.79 2.36 -14.60
N ARG A 99 -13.64 1.04 -14.47
CA ARG A 99 -14.74 0.08 -14.61
C ARG A 99 -15.79 0.22 -13.50
N PHE A 100 -15.37 0.42 -12.26
CA PHE A 100 -16.28 0.68 -11.15
C PHE A 100 -17.04 1.98 -11.35
N LYS A 101 -16.36 3.05 -11.73
CA LYS A 101 -17.01 4.35 -12.03
C LYS A 101 -17.98 4.28 -13.20
N ALA A 102 -17.67 3.50 -14.24
CA ALA A 102 -18.57 3.28 -15.37
C ALA A 102 -19.89 2.58 -14.96
N THR A 103 -19.90 1.84 -13.87
CA THR A 103 -21.10 1.20 -13.30
C THR A 103 -21.76 2.06 -12.19
N GLY A 104 -21.32 3.29 -11.99
CA GLY A 104 -21.89 4.24 -11.04
C GLY A 104 -21.33 4.17 -9.62
N HIS A 105 -20.24 3.41 -9.41
CA HIS A 105 -19.58 3.40 -8.11
C HIS A 105 -18.88 4.73 -7.82
N GLN A 106 -18.86 5.10 -6.55
CA GLN A 106 -18.18 6.28 -6.03
C GLN A 106 -17.11 5.87 -5.04
N ASN A 107 -15.92 6.45 -5.17
CA ASN A 107 -14.85 6.21 -4.23
C ASN A 107 -15.11 6.95 -2.92
N VAL A 108 -14.94 6.26 -1.81
CA VAL A 108 -15.04 6.78 -0.44
C VAL A 108 -13.81 6.35 0.36
N TYR A 109 -13.64 6.90 1.52
CA TYR A 109 -12.58 6.51 2.45
C TYR A 109 -13.13 6.34 3.85
N MET A 110 -13.08 5.11 4.36
CA MET A 110 -13.46 4.78 5.73
C MET A 110 -12.25 4.90 6.66
N PRO A 111 -12.44 5.19 7.96
CA PRO A 111 -11.37 5.30 8.93
C PRO A 111 -10.46 4.09 9.00
N LEU A 112 -9.18 4.31 9.34
CA LEU A 112 -8.20 3.25 9.54
C LEU A 112 -8.50 2.41 10.79
N PHE A 113 -8.99 3.06 11.83
CA PHE A 113 -9.22 2.44 13.13
C PHE A 113 -10.68 2.08 13.34
N ILE A 114 -10.90 0.92 13.97
CA ILE A 114 -12.21 0.42 14.37
C ILE A 114 -12.22 0.29 15.89
N PRO A 115 -13.21 0.91 16.60
CA PRO A 115 -13.37 0.71 18.01
C PRO A 115 -13.67 -0.76 18.36
N GLU A 116 -13.15 -1.24 19.48
CA GLU A 116 -13.38 -2.62 19.93
C GLU A 116 -14.87 -2.95 20.08
N SER A 117 -15.66 -2.01 20.61
CA SER A 117 -17.11 -2.17 20.76
C SER A 117 -17.83 -2.42 19.44
N LEU A 118 -17.37 -1.79 18.34
CA LEU A 118 -17.94 -2.01 17.03
C LEU A 118 -17.55 -3.40 16.48
N LEU A 119 -16.31 -3.83 16.70
CA LEU A 119 -15.85 -5.16 16.27
C LEU A 119 -16.55 -6.29 17.04
N GLN A 120 -16.86 -6.09 18.33
CA GLN A 120 -17.60 -7.07 19.15
C GLN A 120 -19.03 -7.29 18.62
N LYS A 121 -19.71 -6.24 18.17
CA LYS A 121 -21.06 -6.37 17.57
C LYS A 121 -21.07 -7.31 16.35
N GLU A 122 -20.02 -7.30 15.54
CA GLU A 122 -19.92 -8.17 14.38
C GLU A 122 -19.61 -9.62 14.75
N LYS A 123 -18.79 -9.84 15.79
CA LYS A 123 -18.47 -11.18 16.30
C LYS A 123 -19.72 -11.95 16.74
N ASP A 124 -20.72 -11.25 17.23
CA ASP A 124 -22.00 -11.86 17.66
C ASP A 124 -22.84 -12.30 16.46
N HIS A 125 -22.61 -11.73 15.28
CA HIS A 125 -23.35 -12.04 14.06
C HIS A 125 -22.67 -13.08 13.16
N VAL A 126 -21.33 -13.19 13.23
CA VAL A 126 -20.54 -14.08 12.37
C VAL A 126 -19.85 -15.16 13.19
N LYS A 127 -20.46 -16.34 13.28
CA LYS A 127 -19.86 -17.50 13.95
C LYS A 127 -18.52 -17.87 13.30
N GLY A 128 -17.45 -17.83 14.09
CA GLY A 128 -16.10 -18.23 13.65
C GLY A 128 -15.21 -17.10 13.17
N PHE A 129 -15.70 -15.86 13.14
CA PHE A 129 -14.87 -14.70 12.82
C PHE A 129 -14.19 -14.16 14.09
N ALA A 130 -12.96 -14.56 14.31
CA ALA A 130 -12.07 -13.93 15.28
C ALA A 130 -10.80 -13.50 14.56
N PRO A 131 -10.82 -12.37 13.81
CA PRO A 131 -9.63 -11.93 13.13
C PRO A 131 -8.56 -11.59 14.16
N GLU A 132 -7.36 -12.12 13.98
CA GLU A 132 -6.20 -11.61 14.66
C GLU A 132 -5.95 -10.19 14.14
N VAL A 133 -5.97 -9.22 15.04
CA VAL A 133 -5.90 -7.80 14.70
C VAL A 133 -4.76 -7.11 15.45
N ALA A 134 -4.19 -6.11 14.82
CA ALA A 134 -3.27 -5.21 15.51
C ALA A 134 -4.06 -4.23 16.37
N TRP A 135 -3.81 -4.22 17.68
CA TRP A 135 -4.47 -3.36 18.64
C TRP A 135 -3.67 -2.09 18.92
N VAL A 136 -4.36 -0.96 18.96
CA VAL A 136 -3.85 0.31 19.47
C VAL A 136 -4.48 0.55 20.84
N THR A 137 -3.63 0.58 21.85
CA THR A 137 -4.02 0.67 23.27
C THR A 137 -3.67 1.99 23.91
N GLU A 138 -2.78 2.76 23.25
CA GLU A 138 -2.26 4.02 23.76
C GLU A 138 -2.25 5.08 22.65
N GLY A 139 -2.53 6.32 23.03
CA GLY A 139 -2.38 7.49 22.18
C GLY A 139 -1.41 8.48 22.83
N GLY A 140 -0.23 8.68 22.23
CA GLY A 140 0.86 9.38 22.89
C GLY A 140 1.37 8.58 24.10
N SER A 141 1.31 9.16 25.30
CA SER A 141 1.70 8.51 26.57
C SER A 141 0.51 8.05 27.41
N GLU A 142 -0.71 8.19 26.90
CA GLU A 142 -1.93 7.88 27.65
C GLU A 142 -2.63 6.64 27.11
N LYS A 143 -3.18 5.83 28.00
CA LYS A 143 -4.01 4.70 27.61
C LYS A 143 -5.33 5.20 27.05
N LEU A 144 -5.78 4.59 25.95
CA LEU A 144 -7.08 4.86 25.39
C LEU A 144 -8.18 4.32 26.34
N SER A 145 -9.30 5.05 26.43
CA SER A 145 -10.48 4.60 27.18
C SER A 145 -11.11 3.35 26.55
N GLU A 146 -10.96 3.18 25.24
CA GLU A 146 -11.36 2.01 24.48
C GLU A 146 -10.26 1.64 23.49
N ARG A 147 -9.94 0.35 23.36
CA ARG A 147 -8.96 -0.12 22.38
C ARG A 147 -9.48 0.08 20.96
N LEU A 148 -8.57 0.42 20.08
CA LEU A 148 -8.84 0.49 18.64
C LEU A 148 -8.08 -0.62 17.93
N CYS A 149 -8.64 -1.22 16.89
CA CYS A 149 -7.88 -2.09 16.02
C CYS A 149 -7.58 -1.41 14.68
N VAL A 150 -6.44 -1.74 14.10
CA VAL A 150 -6.20 -1.43 12.70
C VAL A 150 -7.12 -2.31 11.86
N ARG A 151 -7.88 -1.72 10.93
CA ARG A 151 -8.91 -2.44 10.19
C ARG A 151 -8.37 -3.71 9.50
N PRO A 152 -8.86 -4.90 9.87
CA PRO A 152 -8.60 -6.14 9.14
C PRO A 152 -9.44 -6.24 7.87
N THR A 153 -10.56 -5.52 7.87
CA THR A 153 -11.55 -5.38 6.80
C THR A 153 -12.35 -4.10 7.03
N SER A 154 -13.10 -3.62 6.03
CA SER A 154 -13.83 -2.35 6.14
C SER A 154 -15.35 -2.51 6.15
N GLU A 155 -15.90 -3.71 5.97
CA GLU A 155 -17.34 -3.95 5.82
C GLU A 155 -18.14 -3.42 7.01
N ILE A 156 -17.65 -3.61 8.23
CA ILE A 156 -18.33 -3.12 9.43
C ILE A 156 -18.47 -1.60 9.45
N LEU A 157 -17.44 -0.88 8.96
CA LEU A 157 -17.48 0.58 8.86
C LEU A 157 -18.48 1.03 7.80
N PHE A 158 -18.56 0.30 6.68
CA PHE A 158 -19.58 0.54 5.65
C PHE A 158 -20.98 0.31 6.20
N CYS A 159 -21.20 -0.80 6.91
CA CYS A 159 -22.49 -1.12 7.51
C CYS A 159 -22.93 -0.06 8.53
N GLU A 160 -22.02 0.37 9.41
CA GLU A 160 -22.31 1.45 10.36
C GLU A 160 -22.64 2.77 9.65
N HIS A 161 -21.92 3.09 8.59
CA HIS A 161 -22.19 4.30 7.80
C HIS A 161 -23.52 4.19 7.07
N TYR A 162 -23.82 3.05 6.44
CA TYR A 162 -25.07 2.84 5.72
C TYR A 162 -26.28 2.92 6.64
N GLN A 163 -26.22 2.44 7.87
CA GLN A 163 -27.29 2.61 8.87
C GLN A 163 -27.65 4.08 9.12
N LYS A 164 -26.67 5.00 8.94
CA LYS A 164 -26.90 6.43 9.14
C LYS A 164 -27.50 7.14 7.92
N ILE A 165 -27.19 6.65 6.70
CA ILE A 165 -27.51 7.35 5.45
C ILE A 165 -28.60 6.70 4.60
N ILE A 166 -28.95 5.43 4.87
CA ILE A 166 -30.01 4.73 4.15
C ILE A 166 -31.25 4.71 5.05
N ASN A 167 -32.24 5.53 4.72
CA ASN A 167 -33.48 5.66 5.47
C ASN A 167 -34.66 5.02 4.74
N SER A 168 -34.54 4.82 3.42
CA SER A 168 -35.58 4.21 2.59
C SER A 168 -35.00 3.51 1.36
N TYR A 169 -35.84 2.71 0.67
CA TYR A 169 -35.46 2.09 -0.60
C TYR A 169 -35.07 3.10 -1.69
N ARG A 170 -35.49 4.36 -1.54
CA ARG A 170 -35.15 5.44 -2.50
C ARG A 170 -33.69 5.89 -2.40
N ASP A 171 -33.03 5.56 -1.30
CA ASP A 171 -31.61 5.85 -1.10
C ASP A 171 -30.71 4.81 -1.77
N LEU A 172 -31.30 3.75 -2.34
CA LEU A 172 -30.61 2.68 -3.05
C LEU A 172 -30.71 2.85 -4.57
N PRO A 173 -29.74 2.37 -5.35
CA PRO A 173 -28.51 1.69 -4.90
C PRO A 173 -27.46 2.66 -4.33
N LYS A 174 -26.72 2.19 -3.30
CA LYS A 174 -25.48 2.81 -2.81
C LYS A 174 -24.30 1.99 -3.26
N LEU A 175 -23.53 2.50 -4.21
CA LEU A 175 -22.41 1.79 -4.82
C LEU A 175 -21.12 2.53 -4.44
N TYR A 176 -20.48 2.07 -3.37
CA TYR A 176 -19.24 2.63 -2.88
C TYR A 176 -18.08 1.67 -3.09
N ASN A 177 -16.92 2.22 -3.41
CA ASN A 177 -15.65 1.53 -3.49
C ASN A 177 -14.61 2.23 -2.62
N GLN A 178 -13.66 1.47 -2.08
CA GLN A 178 -12.57 2.01 -1.30
C GLN A 178 -11.26 1.34 -1.69
N TRP A 179 -10.29 2.14 -2.07
CA TRP A 179 -8.91 1.73 -2.22
C TRP A 179 -8.17 1.98 -0.89
N CYS A 180 -7.79 0.91 -0.20
CA CYS A 180 -7.15 1.04 1.11
C CYS A 180 -6.32 -0.19 1.47
N SER A 181 -5.41 -0.02 2.42
CA SER A 181 -4.73 -1.13 3.07
C SER A 181 -5.59 -1.70 4.20
N VAL A 182 -5.52 -3.00 4.38
CA VAL A 182 -6.04 -3.73 5.54
C VAL A 182 -4.89 -4.48 6.19
N MET A 183 -5.00 -4.77 7.48
CA MET A 183 -3.95 -5.47 8.23
C MET A 183 -4.57 -6.63 9.02
N ARG A 184 -4.04 -7.83 8.80
CA ARG A 184 -4.30 -9.00 9.63
C ARG A 184 -3.02 -9.39 10.33
N TRP A 185 -3.10 -9.70 11.61
CA TRP A 185 -1.96 -10.12 12.40
C TRP A 185 -1.93 -11.66 12.40
N GLU A 186 -1.11 -12.23 11.53
CA GLU A 186 -0.94 -13.69 11.37
C GLU A 186 0.48 -14.14 11.71
#